data_17e39d52025cea9aad269a518c5681c6
#
_entry.id   17e39d52025cea9aad269a518c5681c6
#
_cell.length_a   1.000
_cell.length_b   1.000
_cell.length_c   1.000
_cell.angle_alpha   90.00
_cell.angle_beta   90.00
_cell.angle_gamma   90.00
#
_symmetry.space_group_name_H-M   'P 1'
#
loop_
_entity.id
_entity.type
_entity.pdbx_description
1 polymer ?
#
loop_
_entity_poly.entity_id
_entity_poly.type
_entity_poly.pdbx_seq_one_letter_code
_entity_poly.pdbx_strand_id
1 'polypeptide(L)'
;MPXXXXPRQCVFGGTSNALDFLPLDRSGNRRFIPVMVYPEQAEVHILEDEAASRAYIEQMWAEAMEIYRSGRFKLAFSPAMQRYLKEHQRDFMPEDTKAGMIQAYLDKYTGSMVCSKQLYKEALNHAFDEPKQWEIREINEIMNQCI
;
A
#
# COMPACT_ATOMS: atom_id res chain seq x y z
N MET A 1 30.25 -14.75 -0.57
CA MET A 1 30.58 -13.30 -0.60
C MET A 1 29.31 -12.52 -0.31
N PRO A 2 29.33 -11.56 0.62
CA PRO A 2 28.16 -10.71 0.86
C PRO A 2 27.92 -9.75 -0.31
N UNK A 3 26.75 -9.46 -0.81
CA UNK A 3 26.47 -8.76 -1.82
C UNK A 3 26.63 -7.42 -1.48
N UNK A 4 27.01 -6.91 -2.02
CA UNK A 4 27.18 -5.79 -1.73
C UNK A 4 26.08 -5.08 -2.08
N UNK A 5 25.51 -4.95 -1.60
CA UNK A 5 24.63 -4.41 -1.72
C UNK A 5 24.88 -3.21 -1.96
N UNK A 6 24.98 -2.86 -2.82
CA UNK A 6 25.05 -1.92 -3.00
C UNK A 6 24.00 -1.41 -2.77
N PRO A 7 24.04 -0.17 -2.13
CA PRO A 7 22.84 0.62 -1.87
C PRO A 7 22.21 1.07 -3.19
N ARG A 8 20.93 0.84 -3.31
CA ARG A 8 20.20 1.21 -4.53
C ARG A 8 20.13 2.73 -4.66
N GLN A 9 20.51 3.25 -5.83
CA GLN A 9 20.50 4.69 -6.11
C GLN A 9 19.44 5.02 -7.16
N CYS A 10 18.27 4.40 -7.05
CA CYS A 10 17.17 4.63 -8.00
C CYS A 10 15.83 4.41 -7.34
N VAL A 11 14.78 4.97 -7.92
CA VAL A 11 13.40 4.68 -7.61
C VAL A 11 12.76 4.01 -8.83
N PHE A 12 11.72 3.25 -8.60
CA PHE A 12 10.95 2.65 -9.69
C PHE A 12 9.62 3.40 -9.80
N GLY A 13 9.25 3.74 -11.02
CA GLY A 13 7.93 4.26 -11.33
C GLY A 13 7.22 3.31 -12.26
N GLY A 14 5.90 3.28 -12.18
CA GLY A 14 5.06 2.49 -13.07
C GLY A 14 3.66 3.08 -13.11
N THR A 15 2.89 2.69 -14.10
CA THR A 15 1.52 3.14 -14.27
C THR A 15 0.57 1.94 -14.25
N SER A 16 -0.66 2.16 -13.80
CA SER A 16 -1.69 1.15 -13.78
C SER A 16 -3.05 1.80 -14.01
N ASN A 17 -3.90 1.15 -14.79
CA ASN A 17 -5.30 1.53 -14.92
C ASN A 17 -6.19 0.80 -13.89
N ALA A 18 -5.63 -0.19 -13.19
CA ALA A 18 -6.33 -0.88 -12.10
C ALA A 18 -6.14 -0.10 -10.81
N LEU A 19 -7.22 0.08 -10.06
CA LEU A 19 -7.14 0.76 -8.76
C LEU A 19 -6.66 -0.18 -7.65
N ASP A 20 -6.81 -1.49 -7.81
CA ASP A 20 -6.42 -2.50 -6.83
C ASP A 20 -5.04 -3.13 -7.16
N PHE A 21 -4.07 -2.29 -7.52
CA PHE A 21 -2.77 -2.78 -8.02
C PHE A 21 -1.75 -3.09 -6.90
N LEU A 22 -2.00 -2.65 -5.67
CA LEU A 22 -1.10 -2.97 -4.57
C LEU A 22 -1.35 -4.40 -4.06
N PRO A 23 -0.30 -5.10 -3.63
CA PRO A 23 -0.53 -6.41 -2.99
C PRO A 23 -1.31 -6.26 -1.68
N LEU A 24 -2.08 -7.29 -1.33
CA LEU A 24 -2.74 -7.35 -0.04
C LEU A 24 -1.66 -7.64 1.03
N ASP A 25 -1.06 -6.60 1.56
CA ASP A 25 -0.03 -6.67 2.58
C ASP A 25 -0.54 -5.97 3.84
N ARG A 26 -1.00 -6.76 4.80
CA ARG A 26 -1.56 -6.27 6.06
C ARG A 26 -0.52 -5.54 6.92
N SER A 27 0.77 -5.85 6.73
CA SER A 27 1.86 -5.13 7.42
C SER A 27 2.11 -3.73 6.85
N GLY A 28 1.56 -3.45 5.66
CA GLY A 28 1.62 -2.15 5.00
C GLY A 28 2.53 -2.12 3.78
N ASN A 29 2.13 -1.36 2.80
CA ASN A 29 2.80 -1.23 1.50
C ASN A 29 3.85 -0.10 1.53
N ARG A 30 4.73 -0.09 2.52
CA ARG A 30 5.66 1.02 2.84
C ARG A 30 6.59 1.45 1.69
N ARG A 31 6.70 0.62 0.65
CA ARG A 31 7.57 0.90 -0.51
C ARG A 31 6.82 1.51 -1.68
N PHE A 32 5.51 1.61 -1.58
CA PHE A 32 4.65 2.10 -2.65
C PHE A 32 4.06 3.45 -2.30
N ILE A 33 4.12 4.37 -3.24
CA ILE A 33 3.53 5.70 -3.11
C ILE A 33 2.54 5.85 -4.27
N PRO A 34 1.27 5.46 -4.09
CA PRO A 34 0.27 5.64 -5.13
C PRO A 34 0.04 7.13 -5.38
N VAL A 35 -0.05 7.52 -6.64
CA VAL A 35 -0.33 8.89 -7.03
C VAL A 35 -1.45 8.83 -8.08
N MET A 36 -2.58 9.44 -7.77
CA MET A 36 -3.66 9.60 -8.75
C MET A 36 -3.29 10.69 -9.75
N VAL A 37 -3.52 10.39 -11.01
CA VAL A 37 -3.26 11.34 -12.10
C VAL A 37 -4.60 11.74 -12.71
N TYR A 38 -4.80 13.03 -12.86
CA TYR A 38 -6.03 13.63 -13.39
C TYR A 38 -5.66 14.41 -14.67
N PRO A 39 -5.67 13.76 -15.84
CA PRO A 39 -5.22 14.41 -17.09
C PRO A 39 -6.02 15.67 -17.42
N GLU A 40 -7.29 15.72 -17.03
CA GLU A 40 -8.16 16.88 -17.25
C GLU A 40 -7.74 18.11 -16.47
N GLN A 41 -6.85 17.95 -15.49
CA GLN A 41 -6.33 19.07 -14.68
C GLN A 41 -4.94 19.52 -15.14
N ALA A 42 -4.40 18.88 -16.20
CA ALA A 42 -3.06 19.20 -16.69
C ALA A 42 -3.04 20.60 -17.34
N GLU A 43 -2.12 21.43 -16.89
CA GLU A 43 -1.89 22.76 -17.50
C GLU A 43 -1.09 22.65 -18.79
N VAL A 44 -0.27 21.61 -18.90
CA VAL A 44 0.55 21.35 -20.08
C VAL A 44 0.33 19.89 -20.51
N HIS A 45 -0.06 19.70 -21.75
CA HIS A 45 -0.24 18.37 -22.32
C HIS A 45 1.01 17.99 -23.12
N ILE A 46 1.75 17.01 -22.60
CA ILE A 46 3.09 16.64 -23.11
C ILE A 46 3.09 16.33 -24.61
N LEU A 47 2.00 15.74 -25.13
CA LEU A 47 1.93 15.35 -26.53
C LEU A 47 1.41 16.47 -27.44
N GLU A 48 0.91 17.58 -26.88
CA GLU A 48 0.31 18.67 -27.68
C GLU A 48 1.27 19.84 -27.89
N ASP A 49 2.15 20.12 -26.92
CA ASP A 49 3.11 21.21 -27.01
C ASP A 49 4.46 20.75 -26.43
N GLU A 50 5.33 20.30 -27.34
CA GLU A 50 6.65 19.80 -26.95
C GLU A 50 7.51 20.89 -26.32
N ALA A 51 7.44 22.14 -26.84
CA ALA A 51 8.28 23.23 -26.33
C ALA A 51 7.88 23.61 -24.90
N ALA A 52 6.58 23.76 -24.66
CA ALA A 52 6.06 24.06 -23.32
C ALA A 52 6.36 22.92 -22.34
N SER A 53 6.20 21.68 -22.78
CA SER A 53 6.48 20.50 -21.97
C SER A 53 7.96 20.42 -21.58
N ARG A 54 8.86 20.69 -22.53
CA ARG A 54 10.30 20.71 -22.27
C ARG A 54 10.64 21.78 -21.23
N ALA A 55 10.13 22.99 -21.42
CA ALA A 55 10.37 24.10 -20.48
C ALA A 55 9.86 23.75 -19.07
N TYR A 56 8.67 23.15 -18.97
CA TYR A 56 8.08 22.71 -17.70
C TYR A 56 8.96 21.69 -17.00
N ILE A 57 9.42 20.67 -17.74
CA ILE A 57 10.27 19.60 -17.19
C ILE A 57 11.63 20.18 -16.74
N GLU A 58 12.22 21.09 -17.52
CA GLU A 58 13.48 21.73 -17.17
C GLU A 58 13.35 22.55 -15.87
N GLN A 59 12.24 23.29 -15.73
CA GLN A 59 11.95 24.05 -14.51
C GLN A 59 11.78 23.11 -13.30
N MET A 60 11.02 22.04 -13.47
CA MET A 60 10.81 21.05 -12.41
C MET A 60 12.15 20.45 -11.93
N TRP A 61 13.02 20.08 -12.86
CA TRP A 61 14.36 19.56 -12.51
C TRP A 61 15.23 20.62 -11.85
N ALA A 62 15.16 21.88 -12.29
CA ALA A 62 15.91 22.97 -11.66
C ALA A 62 15.50 23.14 -10.20
N GLU A 63 14.20 23.14 -9.93
CA GLU A 63 13.66 23.23 -8.56
C GLU A 63 14.10 22.04 -7.70
N ALA A 64 14.00 20.84 -8.24
CA ALA A 64 14.42 19.61 -7.54
C ALA A 64 15.92 19.67 -7.20
N MET A 65 16.76 20.17 -8.13
CA MET A 65 18.18 20.30 -7.89
C MET A 65 18.50 21.37 -6.84
N GLU A 66 17.73 22.47 -6.80
CA GLU A 66 17.90 23.48 -5.75
C GLU A 66 17.57 22.91 -4.37
N ILE A 67 16.46 22.15 -4.27
CA ILE A 67 16.08 21.48 -3.04
C ILE A 67 17.20 20.49 -2.61
N TYR A 68 17.70 19.70 -3.56
CA TYR A 68 18.77 18.73 -3.31
C TYR A 68 20.05 19.42 -2.80
N ARG A 69 20.49 20.47 -3.49
CA ARG A 69 21.72 21.20 -3.14
C ARG A 69 21.62 21.94 -1.80
N SER A 70 20.41 22.32 -1.41
CA SER A 70 20.20 23.00 -0.11
C SER A 70 20.54 22.10 1.08
N GLY A 71 20.56 20.77 0.90
CA GLY A 71 20.81 19.81 1.96
C GLY A 71 19.70 19.72 3.00
N ARG A 72 18.60 20.43 2.79
CA ARG A 72 17.50 20.49 3.77
C ARG A 72 16.45 19.40 3.60
N PHE A 73 16.45 18.72 2.46
CA PHE A 73 15.46 17.66 2.21
C PHE A 73 15.78 16.41 3.01
N LYS A 74 14.75 15.63 3.32
CA LYS A 74 14.88 14.34 4.02
C LYS A 74 14.12 13.27 3.24
N LEU A 75 14.74 12.10 3.11
CA LEU A 75 14.09 10.92 2.51
C LEU A 75 13.20 10.21 3.53
N ALA A 76 12.43 10.98 4.27
CA ALA A 76 11.50 10.47 5.28
C ALA A 76 10.28 11.38 5.35
N PHE A 77 9.13 10.77 5.31
CA PHE A 77 7.86 11.51 5.46
C PHE A 77 7.65 11.93 6.91
N SER A 78 7.00 13.06 7.11
CA SER A 78 6.50 13.46 8.44
C SER A 78 5.52 12.40 8.96
N PRO A 79 5.32 12.32 10.29
CA PRO A 79 4.34 11.37 10.84
C PRO A 79 2.92 11.58 10.28
N ALA A 80 2.52 12.82 10.00
CA ALA A 80 1.23 13.12 9.40
C ALA A 80 1.14 12.53 7.98
N MET A 81 2.18 12.73 7.17
CA MET A 81 2.22 12.20 5.81
C MET A 81 2.27 10.67 5.80
N GLN A 82 2.95 10.06 6.77
CA GLN A 82 2.98 8.59 6.89
C GLN A 82 1.58 8.02 7.17
N ARG A 83 0.81 8.69 8.05
CA ARG A 83 -0.57 8.28 8.31
C ARG A 83 -1.43 8.43 7.07
N TYR A 84 -1.37 9.59 6.43
CA TYR A 84 -2.10 9.84 5.18
C TYR A 84 -1.78 8.78 4.13
N LEU A 85 -0.48 8.51 3.92
CA LEU A 85 -0.05 7.53 2.91
C LEU A 85 -0.58 6.12 3.23
N LYS A 86 -0.56 5.74 4.51
CA LYS A 86 -1.07 4.43 4.92
C LYS A 86 -2.58 4.29 4.65
N GLU A 87 -3.34 5.35 4.91
CA GLU A 87 -4.78 5.38 4.60
C GLU A 87 -5.00 5.33 3.09
N HIS A 88 -4.29 6.19 2.36
CA HIS A 88 -4.40 6.28 0.91
C HIS A 88 -4.04 4.96 0.21
N GLN A 89 -3.03 4.23 0.71
CA GLN A 89 -2.65 2.94 0.15
C GLN A 89 -3.79 1.91 0.20
N ARG A 90 -4.68 2.02 1.18
CA ARG A 90 -5.81 1.10 1.31
C ARG A 90 -6.77 1.19 0.12
N ASP A 91 -6.89 2.38 -0.47
CA ASP A 91 -7.76 2.59 -1.63
C ASP A 91 -7.25 1.84 -2.87
N PHE A 92 -5.98 1.43 -2.86
CA PHE A 92 -5.35 0.73 -3.98
C PHE A 92 -5.03 -0.73 -3.67
N MET A 93 -5.57 -1.26 -2.58
CA MET A 93 -5.40 -2.68 -2.21
C MET A 93 -6.68 -3.44 -2.54
N PRO A 94 -6.58 -4.73 -2.92
CA PRO A 94 -7.77 -5.54 -3.09
C PRO A 94 -8.48 -5.73 -1.76
N GLU A 95 -9.79 -5.96 -1.83
CA GLU A 95 -10.61 -6.19 -0.65
C GLU A 95 -10.15 -7.45 0.11
N ASP A 96 -9.97 -7.32 1.42
CA ASP A 96 -9.61 -8.45 2.27
C ASP A 96 -10.89 -9.24 2.65
N THR A 97 -11.30 -10.13 1.75
CA THR A 97 -12.49 -10.95 1.91
C THR A 97 -12.45 -11.78 3.21
N LYS A 98 -11.26 -12.31 3.56
CA LYS A 98 -11.13 -13.11 4.78
C LYS A 98 -11.36 -12.27 6.04
N ALA A 99 -10.81 -11.06 6.07
CA ALA A 99 -11.05 -10.15 7.19
C ALA A 99 -12.54 -9.82 7.29
N GLY A 100 -13.19 -9.56 6.16
CA GLY A 100 -14.63 -9.30 6.12
C GLY A 100 -15.46 -10.47 6.65
N MET A 101 -15.12 -11.71 6.26
CA MET A 101 -15.82 -12.90 6.74
C MET A 101 -15.65 -13.10 8.26
N ILE A 102 -14.42 -12.90 8.75
CA ILE A 102 -14.12 -13.02 10.18
C ILE A 102 -14.89 -11.94 10.96
N GLN A 103 -14.88 -10.69 10.48
CA GLN A 103 -15.62 -9.59 11.12
C GLN A 103 -17.12 -9.92 11.18
N ALA A 104 -17.71 -10.34 10.05
CA ALA A 104 -19.14 -10.67 9.99
C ALA A 104 -19.52 -11.84 10.93
N TYR A 105 -18.60 -12.76 11.13
CA TYR A 105 -18.79 -13.84 12.12
C TYR A 105 -18.75 -13.28 13.54
N LEU A 106 -17.73 -12.46 13.86
CA LEU A 106 -17.55 -11.89 15.20
C LEU A 106 -18.70 -10.98 15.60
N ASP A 107 -19.28 -10.24 14.65
CA ASP A 107 -20.44 -9.36 14.91
C ASP A 107 -21.66 -10.15 15.42
N LYS A 108 -21.74 -11.43 15.08
CA LYS A 108 -22.84 -12.31 15.49
C LYS A 108 -22.46 -13.23 16.65
N TYR A 109 -21.18 -13.27 17.01
CA TYR A 109 -20.66 -14.20 18.00
C TYR A 109 -20.99 -13.72 19.42
N THR A 110 -21.62 -14.57 20.20
CA THR A 110 -22.05 -14.23 21.57
C THR A 110 -21.14 -14.77 22.67
N GLY A 111 -20.10 -15.52 22.29
CA GLY A 111 -19.14 -16.07 23.26
C GLY A 111 -18.15 -15.01 23.74
N SER A 112 -17.53 -15.25 24.88
CA SER A 112 -16.53 -14.33 25.46
C SER A 112 -15.12 -14.52 24.91
N MET A 113 -14.85 -15.64 24.25
CA MET A 113 -13.52 -15.93 23.70
C MET A 113 -13.68 -16.71 22.39
N VAL A 114 -12.78 -16.46 21.46
CA VAL A 114 -12.74 -17.18 20.19
C VAL A 114 -11.28 -17.57 19.90
N CYS A 115 -11.06 -18.71 19.29
CA CYS A 115 -9.72 -19.14 18.89
C CYS A 115 -9.59 -19.19 17.37
N SER A 116 -8.35 -19.11 16.88
CA SER A 116 -8.05 -19.09 15.45
C SER A 116 -8.58 -20.33 14.71
N LYS A 117 -8.55 -21.50 15.37
CA LYS A 117 -9.09 -22.75 14.79
C LYS A 117 -10.62 -22.65 14.61
N GLN A 118 -11.31 -22.01 15.56
CA GLN A 118 -12.75 -21.78 15.45
C GLN A 118 -13.07 -20.84 14.29
N LEU A 119 -12.32 -19.75 14.19
CA LEU A 119 -12.47 -18.80 13.07
C LEU A 119 -12.24 -19.50 11.73
N TYR A 120 -11.22 -20.35 11.64
CA TYR A 120 -10.94 -21.12 10.43
C TYR A 120 -12.15 -21.99 10.04
N LYS A 121 -12.68 -22.73 11.00
CA LYS A 121 -13.77 -23.70 10.73
C LYS A 121 -15.13 -23.03 10.50
N GLU A 122 -15.46 -22.04 11.32
CA GLU A 122 -16.81 -21.45 11.34
C GLU A 122 -16.90 -20.17 10.51
N ALA A 123 -15.96 -19.24 10.66
CA ALA A 123 -16.01 -17.97 9.92
C ALA A 123 -15.58 -18.16 8.45
N LEU A 124 -14.53 -18.95 8.21
CA LEU A 124 -14.01 -19.18 6.86
C LEU A 124 -14.55 -20.44 6.18
N ASN A 125 -15.50 -21.10 6.81
CA ASN A 125 -16.26 -22.23 6.22
C ASN A 125 -15.43 -23.47 5.91
N HIS A 126 -14.44 -23.80 6.76
CA HIS A 126 -13.59 -24.98 6.63
C HIS A 126 -13.93 -26.02 7.69
N ALA A 127 -15.22 -26.37 7.82
CA ALA A 127 -15.74 -27.22 8.91
C ALA A 127 -15.01 -28.55 9.06
N PHE A 128 -14.61 -29.18 7.94
CA PHE A 128 -14.02 -30.49 7.91
C PHE A 128 -12.50 -30.53 7.82
N ASP A 129 -11.87 -29.35 7.63
CA ASP A 129 -10.43 -29.26 7.44
C ASP A 129 -9.71 -28.88 8.74
N GLU A 130 -8.45 -29.26 8.85
CA GLU A 130 -7.59 -28.79 9.94
C GLU A 130 -6.68 -27.70 9.41
N PRO A 131 -6.62 -26.53 10.08
CA PRO A 131 -5.83 -25.42 9.58
C PRO A 131 -4.33 -25.71 9.60
N LYS A 132 -3.66 -25.36 8.54
CA LYS A 132 -2.19 -25.37 8.48
C LYS A 132 -1.63 -24.20 9.29
N GLN A 133 -0.36 -24.31 9.66
CA GLN A 133 0.28 -23.29 10.50
C GLN A 133 0.25 -21.91 9.87
N TRP A 134 0.38 -21.81 8.54
CA TRP A 134 0.35 -20.52 7.86
C TRP A 134 -1.06 -19.89 7.89
N GLU A 135 -2.10 -20.70 7.83
CA GLU A 135 -3.50 -20.21 7.92
C GLU A 135 -3.80 -19.66 9.32
N ILE A 136 -3.31 -20.33 10.35
CA ILE A 136 -3.42 -19.84 11.74
C ILE A 136 -2.69 -18.49 11.87
N ARG A 137 -1.50 -18.38 11.27
CA ARG A 137 -0.75 -17.10 11.30
C ARG A 137 -1.52 -15.99 10.59
N GLU A 138 -2.09 -16.28 9.43
CA GLU A 138 -2.90 -15.33 8.66
C GLU A 138 -4.10 -14.84 9.47
N ILE A 139 -4.84 -15.77 10.11
CA ILE A 139 -5.98 -15.41 10.96
C ILE A 139 -5.52 -14.50 12.13
N ASN A 140 -4.39 -14.85 12.75
CA ASN A 140 -3.86 -14.04 13.85
C ASN A 140 -3.45 -12.64 13.36
N GLU A 141 -2.92 -12.51 12.15
CA GLU A 141 -2.61 -11.22 11.55
C GLU A 141 -3.88 -10.39 11.33
N ILE A 142 -4.93 -11.01 10.81
CA ILE A 142 -6.23 -10.34 10.63
C ILE A 142 -6.74 -9.82 11.98
N MET A 143 -6.76 -10.68 13.00
CA MET A 143 -7.25 -10.31 14.34
C MET A 143 -6.46 -9.15 14.96
N ASN A 144 -5.15 -9.10 14.71
CA ASN A 144 -4.29 -8.07 15.31
C ASN A 144 -4.27 -6.75 14.55
N GLN A 145 -4.60 -6.74 13.26
CA GLN A 145 -4.39 -5.56 12.39
C GLN A 145 -5.67 -4.99 11.78
N CYS A 146 -6.69 -5.79 11.66
CA CYS A 146 -7.91 -5.41 10.95
C CYS A 146 -9.14 -5.35 11.86
N ILE A 147 -9.10 -6.03 13.00
CA ILE A 147 -10.18 -6.14 13.97
C ILE A 147 -9.71 -5.75 15.36
#